data_8683b7348f073086331fff29e02a5700
#
_entry.id   8683b7348f073086331fff29e02a5700
#
_cell.length_a   1.000
_cell.length_b   1.000
_cell.length_c   1.000
_cell.angle_alpha   90.00
_cell.angle_beta   90.00
_cell.angle_gamma   90.00
#
_symmetry.space_group_name_H-M   'P 1'
#
loop_
_entity.id
_entity.type
_entity.pdbx_description
1 polymer ?
#
loop_
_entity_poly.entity_id
_entity_poly.type
_entity_poly.pdbx_seq_one_letter_code
_entity_poly.pdbx_strand_id
1 'polypeptide(L)'
;MSIDYYCKCKDCEYIDPTEKYGYKWYCTYRKTYEDPEKVQECRYFKKRGSGSGGCFLTTVCCEERGLPDDCYELTQMRRYRDEVLNQSDVGRKIVQFYYEEAPRIVEQIKKSNKKKEICDWIYKEIIEVINLYERGNLNEAGNKYLLMMYSADLMSLNLKNLK
;
A
#
# COMPACT_ATOMS: atom_id res chain seq x y z
N MET A 1 20.04 3.56 -12.56
CA MET A 1 20.39 2.50 -11.59
C MET A 1 19.26 1.49 -11.63
N SER A 2 19.54 0.23 -11.98
CA SER A 2 18.52 -0.82 -12.01
C SER A 2 18.13 -1.14 -10.58
N ILE A 3 16.82 -1.08 -10.31
CA ILE A 3 16.27 -1.56 -9.06
C ILE A 3 16.24 -3.08 -9.20
N ASP A 4 17.10 -3.77 -8.45
CA ASP A 4 17.14 -5.24 -8.42
C ASP A 4 15.90 -5.77 -7.74
N TYR A 5 14.86 -6.07 -8.51
CA TYR A 5 13.66 -6.78 -8.04
C TYR A 5 13.94 -8.28 -7.91
N TYR A 6 14.84 -8.65 -7.01
CA TYR A 6 15.05 -10.06 -6.67
C TYR A 6 13.86 -10.57 -5.87
N CYS A 7 13.11 -11.48 -6.45
CA CYS A 7 11.92 -12.06 -5.84
C CYS A 7 11.81 -13.57 -6.11
N LYS A 8 11.10 -14.28 -5.26
CA LYS A 8 10.70 -15.66 -5.50
C LYS A 8 9.26 -15.68 -6.00
N CYS A 9 8.99 -16.46 -7.05
CA CYS A 9 7.65 -16.55 -7.61
C CYS A 9 6.62 -17.08 -6.62
N LYS A 10 6.98 -17.94 -5.67
CA LYS A 10 6.06 -18.43 -4.63
C LYS A 10 5.42 -17.33 -3.80
N ASP A 11 6.13 -16.21 -3.65
CA ASP A 11 5.68 -15.06 -2.89
C ASP A 11 4.87 -14.06 -3.73
N CYS A 12 4.65 -14.37 -5.03
CA CYS A 12 3.96 -13.50 -5.98
C CYS A 12 2.45 -13.80 -6.02
N GLU A 13 1.63 -12.74 -6.11
CA GLU A 13 0.18 -12.86 -6.25
C GLU A 13 -0.24 -13.55 -7.56
N TYR A 14 0.54 -13.35 -8.63
CA TYR A 14 0.24 -13.90 -9.96
C TYR A 14 0.63 -15.36 -10.14
N ILE A 15 1.23 -16.01 -9.14
CA ILE A 15 1.57 -17.44 -9.23
C ILE A 15 0.41 -18.29 -8.72
N ASP A 16 -0.01 -19.24 -9.51
CA ASP A 16 -1.03 -20.21 -9.13
C ASP A 16 -0.36 -21.50 -8.65
N PRO A 17 -0.43 -21.81 -7.33
CA PRO A 17 0.17 -23.03 -6.79
C PRO A 17 -0.64 -24.27 -7.08
N THR A 18 -1.87 -24.13 -7.62
CA THR A 18 -2.74 -25.27 -7.96
C THR A 18 -2.50 -25.74 -9.39
N GLU A 19 -2.08 -24.84 -10.30
CA GLU A 19 -1.73 -25.16 -11.67
C GLU A 19 -0.21 -25.39 -11.80
N LYS A 20 0.19 -26.64 -12.07
CA LYS A 20 1.61 -27.06 -12.05
C LYS A 20 1.99 -27.84 -13.29
N TYR A 21 3.26 -27.66 -13.68
CA TYR A 21 3.95 -28.53 -14.63
C TYR A 21 5.25 -29.03 -13.99
N GLY A 22 5.23 -30.25 -13.47
CA GLY A 22 6.29 -30.79 -12.62
C GLY A 22 6.37 -29.97 -11.31
N TYR A 23 7.57 -29.47 -10.98
CA TYR A 23 7.78 -28.60 -9.79
C TYR A 23 7.46 -27.12 -10.03
N LYS A 24 7.22 -26.72 -11.28
CA LYS A 24 6.93 -25.32 -11.66
C LYS A 24 5.47 -24.99 -11.47
N TRP A 25 5.21 -23.74 -11.05
CA TRP A 25 3.87 -23.18 -10.84
C TRP A 25 3.53 -22.19 -11.94
N TYR A 26 2.25 -22.09 -12.30
CA TYR A 26 1.82 -21.25 -13.40
C TYR A 26 1.76 -19.77 -13.00
N CYS A 27 2.40 -18.90 -13.77
CA CYS A 27 2.30 -17.45 -13.62
C CYS A 27 1.16 -16.92 -14.51
N THR A 28 0.06 -16.50 -13.89
CA THR A 28 -1.14 -16.02 -14.59
C THR A 28 -0.89 -14.72 -15.38
N TYR A 29 0.11 -13.91 -14.95
CA TYR A 29 0.50 -12.69 -15.65
C TYR A 29 1.35 -12.95 -16.89
N ARG A 30 2.42 -13.75 -16.75
CA ARG A 30 3.37 -14.06 -17.84
C ARG A 30 2.90 -15.18 -18.75
N LYS A 31 1.87 -15.91 -18.33
CA LYS A 31 1.37 -17.12 -19.04
C LYS A 31 2.44 -18.19 -19.22
N THR A 32 3.29 -18.38 -18.22
CA THR A 32 4.42 -19.31 -18.22
C THR A 32 4.52 -20.07 -16.91
N TYR A 33 5.16 -21.26 -16.95
CA TYR A 33 5.47 -22.02 -15.74
C TYR A 33 6.82 -21.62 -15.19
N GLU A 34 6.84 -21.11 -13.96
CA GLU A 34 8.01 -20.56 -13.29
C GLU A 34 8.41 -21.41 -12.08
N ASP A 35 9.72 -21.47 -11.81
CA ASP A 35 10.23 -22.10 -10.59
C ASP A 35 9.86 -21.24 -9.37
N PRO A 36 9.04 -21.74 -8.43
CA PRO A 36 8.56 -20.95 -7.31
C PRO A 36 9.65 -20.55 -6.32
N GLU A 37 10.73 -21.33 -6.21
CA GLU A 37 11.83 -21.08 -5.26
C GLU A 37 12.99 -20.30 -5.88
N LYS A 38 13.08 -20.24 -7.20
CA LYS A 38 14.15 -19.51 -7.88
C LYS A 38 14.05 -18.02 -7.59
N VAL A 39 15.15 -17.45 -7.10
CA VAL A 39 15.30 -16.01 -7.00
C VAL A 39 15.55 -15.44 -8.39
N GLN A 40 14.71 -14.54 -8.84
CA GLN A 40 14.81 -13.94 -10.15
C GLN A 40 14.35 -12.49 -10.15
N GLU A 41 14.85 -11.73 -11.11
CA GLU A 41 14.36 -10.38 -11.36
C GLU A 41 13.01 -10.43 -12.07
N CYS A 42 11.98 -9.81 -11.47
CA CYS A 42 10.66 -9.72 -12.07
C CYS A 42 10.04 -8.33 -11.83
N ARG A 43 9.99 -7.53 -12.90
CA ARG A 43 9.36 -6.19 -12.85
C ARG A 43 7.85 -6.21 -12.58
N TYR A 44 7.23 -7.36 -12.68
CA TYR A 44 5.78 -7.54 -12.45
C TYR A 44 5.49 -8.23 -11.12
N PHE A 45 6.52 -8.42 -10.30
CA PHE A 45 6.34 -9.08 -9.01
C PHE A 45 5.38 -8.28 -8.13
N LYS A 46 4.36 -8.98 -7.62
CA LYS A 46 3.42 -8.45 -6.64
C LYS A 46 3.32 -9.45 -5.49
N LYS A 47 3.73 -9.06 -4.30
CA LYS A 47 3.83 -9.96 -3.16
C LYS A 47 2.46 -10.51 -2.79
N ARG A 48 2.35 -11.83 -2.67
CA ARG A 48 1.13 -12.52 -2.25
C ARG A 48 0.74 -12.13 -0.82
N GLY A 49 -0.53 -11.83 -0.62
CA GLY A 49 -1.03 -11.41 0.69
C GLY A 49 -0.77 -9.95 1.04
N SER A 50 0.03 -9.23 0.24
CA SER A 50 -0.08 -7.79 0.19
C SER A 50 -1.28 -7.49 -0.71
N GLY A 51 -2.48 -7.49 -0.17
CA GLY A 51 -3.66 -7.06 -0.92
C GLY A 51 -3.30 -5.78 -1.65
N SER A 52 -3.34 -5.82 -2.99
CA SER A 52 -2.85 -4.81 -3.94
C SER A 52 -1.97 -3.73 -3.29
N GLY A 53 -0.66 -4.02 -3.17
CA GLY A 53 0.38 -3.13 -2.61
C GLY A 53 -0.14 -2.10 -1.60
N GLY A 54 -0.48 -2.55 -0.43
CA GLY A 54 -0.96 -1.94 0.80
C GLY A 54 -1.01 -0.42 0.93
N CYS A 55 -1.91 0.25 0.26
CA CYS A 55 -2.36 1.58 0.68
C CYS A 55 -3.42 1.41 1.79
N PHE A 56 -3.05 0.77 2.91
CA PHE A 56 -3.96 0.33 3.98
C PHE A 56 -4.96 1.40 4.42
N LEU A 57 -4.49 2.62 4.73
CA LEU A 57 -5.35 3.74 5.14
C LEU A 57 -6.24 4.20 4.00
N THR A 58 -5.71 4.30 2.78
CA THR A 58 -6.51 4.68 1.60
C THR A 58 -7.55 3.62 1.31
N THR A 59 -7.19 2.33 1.38
CA THR A 59 -8.11 1.21 1.12
C THR A 59 -9.29 1.25 2.09
N VAL A 60 -9.04 1.32 3.41
CA VAL A 60 -10.14 1.33 4.40
C VAL A 60 -11.06 2.55 4.24
N CYS A 61 -10.52 3.70 3.82
CA CYS A 61 -11.31 4.90 3.59
C CYS A 61 -12.13 4.83 2.30
N CYS A 62 -11.58 4.25 1.23
CA CYS A 62 -12.29 4.01 -0.02
C CYS A 62 -13.40 2.96 0.16
N GLU A 63 -13.12 1.87 0.87
CA GLU A 63 -14.11 0.85 1.25
C GLU A 63 -15.27 1.45 2.05
N GLU A 64 -15.00 2.32 3.04
CA GLU A 64 -16.03 2.99 3.84
C GLU A 64 -16.94 3.89 2.98
N ARG A 65 -16.45 4.36 1.85
CA ARG A 65 -17.19 5.17 0.86
C ARG A 65 -17.83 4.34 -0.26
N GLY A 66 -17.64 3.01 -0.25
CA GLY A 66 -18.13 2.12 -1.29
C GLY A 66 -17.39 2.27 -2.63
N LEU A 67 -16.17 2.82 -2.60
CA LEU A 67 -15.32 2.97 -3.79
C LEU A 67 -14.58 1.66 -4.09
N PRO A 68 -14.40 1.29 -5.36
CA PRO A 68 -13.70 0.07 -5.76
C PRO A 68 -12.19 0.18 -5.53
N ASP A 69 -11.47 -0.96 -5.52
CA ASP A 69 -10.02 -1.03 -5.30
C ASP A 69 -9.18 -0.42 -6.43
N ASP A 70 -9.78 -0.17 -7.57
CA ASP A 70 -9.20 0.54 -8.72
C ASP A 70 -9.67 2.00 -8.84
N CYS A 71 -10.26 2.56 -7.78
CA CYS A 71 -10.66 3.96 -7.77
C CYS A 71 -9.46 4.90 -7.96
N TYR A 72 -9.76 6.13 -8.38
CA TYR A 72 -8.75 7.15 -8.68
C TYR A 72 -7.78 7.36 -7.53
N GLU A 73 -8.28 7.51 -6.31
CA GLU A 73 -7.48 7.78 -5.11
C GLU A 73 -6.47 6.66 -4.81
N LEU A 74 -6.92 5.41 -4.85
CA LEU A 74 -6.04 4.26 -4.65
C LEU A 74 -4.99 4.15 -5.76
N THR A 75 -5.39 4.38 -7.00
CA THR A 75 -4.49 4.37 -8.15
C THR A 75 -3.41 5.45 -8.03
N GLN A 76 -3.78 6.70 -7.70
CA GLN A 76 -2.83 7.80 -7.56
C GLN A 76 -1.89 7.61 -6.35
N MET A 77 -2.40 7.14 -5.21
CA MET A 77 -1.57 6.89 -4.04
C MET A 77 -0.57 5.75 -4.27
N ARG A 78 -0.95 4.70 -5.01
CA ARG A 78 -0.03 3.64 -5.44
C ARG A 78 1.04 4.19 -6.38
N ARG A 79 0.67 5.01 -7.35
CA ARG A 79 1.63 5.68 -8.25
C ARG A 79 2.58 6.59 -7.48
N TYR A 80 2.08 7.42 -6.58
CA TYR A 80 2.91 8.29 -5.75
C TYR A 80 3.94 7.49 -4.95
N ARG A 81 3.53 6.39 -4.32
CA ARG A 81 4.44 5.49 -3.61
C ARG A 81 5.52 4.93 -4.55
N ASP A 82 5.11 4.41 -5.71
CA ASP A 82 6.01 3.66 -6.60
C ASP A 82 6.90 4.58 -7.43
N GLU A 83 6.38 5.70 -7.91
CA GLU A 83 7.08 6.62 -8.80
C GLU A 83 7.88 7.70 -8.05
N VAL A 84 7.55 8.00 -6.79
CA VAL A 84 8.18 9.06 -6.00
C VAL A 84 8.86 8.50 -4.74
N LEU A 85 8.08 7.95 -3.80
CA LEU A 85 8.65 7.54 -2.51
C LEU A 85 9.70 6.44 -2.68
N ASN A 86 9.43 5.42 -3.47
CA ASN A 86 10.36 4.31 -3.70
C ASN A 86 11.62 4.69 -4.50
N GLN A 87 11.70 5.91 -5.04
CA GLN A 87 12.86 6.38 -5.81
C GLN A 87 13.98 6.98 -4.94
N SER A 88 13.73 7.22 -3.66
CA SER A 88 14.72 7.78 -2.73
C SER A 88 14.90 6.93 -1.47
N ASP A 89 16.08 7.02 -0.83
CA ASP A 89 16.34 6.30 0.43
C ASP A 89 15.40 6.76 1.54
N VAL A 90 15.11 8.05 1.61
CA VAL A 90 14.17 8.61 2.60
C VAL A 90 12.77 8.11 2.32
N GLY A 91 12.32 8.17 1.06
CA GLY A 91 10.99 7.69 0.68
C GLY A 91 10.80 6.20 0.94
N ARG A 92 11.81 5.36 0.66
CA ARG A 92 11.76 3.93 1.00
C ARG A 92 11.59 3.67 2.50
N LYS A 93 12.26 4.45 3.36
CA LYS A 93 12.09 4.37 4.81
C LYS A 93 10.68 4.76 5.24
N ILE A 94 10.09 5.80 4.61
CA ILE A 94 8.70 6.20 4.83
C ILE A 94 7.74 5.06 4.46
N VAL A 95 7.95 4.44 3.30
CA VAL A 95 7.12 3.33 2.83
C VAL A 95 7.26 2.12 3.76
N GLN A 96 8.48 1.77 4.18
CA GLN A 96 8.71 0.69 5.13
C GLN A 96 7.98 0.95 6.45
N PHE A 97 8.16 2.12 7.03
CA PHE A 97 7.49 2.51 8.27
C PHE A 97 5.96 2.47 8.15
N TYR A 98 5.43 2.94 7.01
CA TYR A 98 4.01 2.83 6.72
C TYR A 98 3.52 1.37 6.72
N TYR A 99 4.25 0.45 6.11
CA TYR A 99 3.86 -0.97 6.07
C TYR A 99 3.92 -1.65 7.43
N GLU A 100 4.80 -1.19 8.30
CA GLU A 100 4.91 -1.70 9.66
C GLU A 100 3.75 -1.22 10.56
N GLU A 101 3.35 0.05 10.44
CA GLU A 101 2.39 0.68 11.34
C GLU A 101 0.94 0.70 10.83
N ALA A 102 0.73 0.89 9.52
CA ALA A 102 -0.61 1.08 8.97
C ALA A 102 -1.59 -0.08 9.23
N PRO A 103 -1.19 -1.37 9.24
CA PRO A 103 -2.09 -2.47 9.59
C PRO A 103 -2.68 -2.32 10.99
N ARG A 104 -1.86 -1.93 11.98
CA ARG A 104 -2.29 -1.69 13.36
C ARG A 104 -3.27 -0.53 13.43
N ILE A 105 -2.95 0.58 12.76
CA ILE A 105 -3.79 1.78 12.72
C ILE A 105 -5.18 1.44 12.12
N VAL A 106 -5.20 0.72 11.00
CA VAL A 106 -6.45 0.28 10.34
C VAL A 106 -7.29 -0.60 11.25
N GLU A 107 -6.68 -1.54 11.98
CA GLU A 107 -7.40 -2.36 12.97
C GLU A 107 -8.06 -1.51 14.07
N GLN A 108 -7.37 -0.48 14.55
CA GLN A 108 -7.90 0.45 15.54
C GLN A 108 -9.06 1.29 14.95
N ILE A 109 -8.90 1.80 13.72
CA ILE A 109 -9.95 2.54 13.00
C ILE A 109 -11.19 1.66 12.84
N LYS A 110 -11.04 0.41 12.39
CA LYS A 110 -12.16 -0.53 12.19
C LYS A 110 -12.93 -0.80 13.49
N LYS A 111 -12.26 -0.78 14.64
CA LYS A 111 -12.86 -1.00 15.97
C LYS A 111 -13.41 0.29 16.60
N SER A 112 -13.11 1.45 16.05
CA SER A 112 -13.51 2.74 16.60
C SER A 112 -14.98 3.05 16.30
N ASN A 113 -15.69 3.59 17.29
CA ASN A 113 -17.04 4.15 17.10
C ASN A 113 -17.03 5.44 16.25
N LYS A 114 -15.84 5.99 15.96
CA LYS A 114 -15.60 7.16 15.12
C LYS A 114 -15.03 6.77 13.75
N LYS A 115 -15.11 5.50 13.35
CA LYS A 115 -14.56 4.99 12.09
C LYS A 115 -14.86 5.92 10.91
N LYS A 116 -16.13 6.27 10.74
CA LYS A 116 -16.56 7.14 9.63
C LYS A 116 -15.91 8.52 9.68
N GLU A 117 -15.89 9.16 10.85
CA GLU A 117 -15.27 10.49 11.04
C GLU A 117 -13.77 10.45 10.71
N ILE A 118 -13.07 9.43 11.19
CA ILE A 118 -11.64 9.24 10.92
C ILE A 118 -11.40 8.99 9.43
N CYS A 119 -12.17 8.10 8.81
CA CYS A 119 -12.04 7.82 7.37
C CYS A 119 -12.36 9.05 6.51
N ASP A 120 -13.35 9.85 6.88
CA ASP A 120 -13.69 11.09 6.17
C ASP A 120 -12.57 12.12 6.26
N TRP A 121 -11.90 12.21 7.41
CA TRP A 121 -10.75 13.08 7.59
C TRP A 121 -9.54 12.57 6.76
N ILE A 122 -9.18 11.28 6.89
CA ILE A 122 -8.08 10.67 6.12
C ILE A 122 -8.31 10.84 4.61
N TYR A 123 -9.54 10.65 4.14
CA TYR A 123 -9.86 10.82 2.72
C TYR A 123 -9.56 12.24 2.21
N LYS A 124 -9.88 13.28 2.99
CA LYS A 124 -9.53 14.67 2.64
C LYS A 124 -8.01 14.84 2.55
N GLU A 125 -7.26 14.27 3.49
CA GLU A 125 -5.80 14.32 3.49
C GLU A 125 -5.20 13.59 2.27
N ILE A 126 -5.78 12.45 1.87
CA ILE A 126 -5.40 11.72 0.66
C ILE A 126 -5.56 12.60 -0.59
N ILE A 127 -6.70 13.30 -0.73
CA ILE A 127 -6.92 14.21 -1.85
C ILE A 127 -5.88 15.33 -1.87
N GLU A 128 -5.51 15.88 -0.70
CA GLU A 128 -4.46 16.89 -0.63
C GLU A 128 -3.08 16.34 -1.03
N VAL A 129 -2.72 15.12 -0.61
CA VAL A 129 -1.49 14.47 -1.05
C VAL A 129 -1.47 14.29 -2.58
N ILE A 130 -2.58 13.84 -3.16
CA ILE A 130 -2.71 13.66 -4.61
C ILE A 130 -2.57 15.00 -5.33
N ASN A 131 -3.25 16.05 -4.87
CA ASN A 131 -3.15 17.39 -5.44
C ASN A 131 -1.72 17.95 -5.42
N LEU A 132 -0.99 17.73 -4.32
CA LEU A 132 0.42 18.13 -4.20
C LEU A 132 1.31 17.34 -5.15
N TYR A 133 1.10 16.02 -5.25
CA TYR A 133 1.81 15.15 -6.17
C TYR A 133 1.61 15.58 -7.63
N GLU A 134 0.37 15.81 -8.05
CA GLU A 134 0.04 16.20 -9.42
C GLU A 134 0.59 17.59 -9.81
N ARG A 135 0.74 18.49 -8.83
CA ARG A 135 1.39 19.79 -9.01
C ARG A 135 2.93 19.72 -8.99
N GLY A 136 3.52 18.53 -8.75
CA GLY A 136 4.95 18.34 -8.65
C GLY A 136 5.56 18.76 -7.31
N ASN A 137 4.75 19.09 -6.30
CA ASN A 137 5.19 19.47 -4.95
C ASN A 137 5.53 18.22 -4.11
N LEU A 138 6.50 17.43 -4.59
CA LEU A 138 6.76 16.07 -4.09
C LEU A 138 7.17 16.02 -2.61
N ASN A 139 7.97 17.01 -2.15
CA ASN A 139 8.41 17.08 -0.75
C ASN A 139 7.23 17.40 0.19
N GLU A 140 6.36 18.31 -0.21
CA GLU A 140 5.16 18.66 0.57
C GLU A 140 4.19 17.48 0.61
N ALA A 141 4.02 16.77 -0.51
CA ALA A 141 3.22 15.55 -0.57
C ALA A 141 3.74 14.48 0.41
N GLY A 142 5.07 14.29 0.50
CA GLY A 142 5.69 13.34 1.43
C GLY A 142 5.47 13.72 2.89
N ASN A 143 5.65 14.99 3.24
CA ASN A 143 5.39 15.52 4.57
C ASN A 143 3.90 15.35 4.95
N LYS A 144 3.01 15.69 4.03
CA LYS A 144 1.56 15.56 4.22
C LYS A 144 1.15 14.10 4.42
N TYR A 145 1.72 13.18 3.64
CA TYR A 145 1.50 11.75 3.77
C TYR A 145 1.89 11.23 5.16
N LEU A 146 3.08 11.60 5.66
CA LEU A 146 3.53 11.22 7.00
C LEU A 146 2.63 11.80 8.09
N LEU A 147 2.31 13.10 8.01
CA LEU A 147 1.44 13.75 8.99
C LEU A 147 0.05 13.12 9.02
N MET A 148 -0.51 12.77 7.86
CA MET A 148 -1.77 12.05 7.75
C MET A 148 -1.70 10.71 8.52
N MET A 149 -0.64 9.94 8.35
CA MET A 149 -0.50 8.65 9.02
C MET A 149 -0.40 8.81 10.56
N TYR A 150 0.44 9.72 11.06
CA TYR A 150 0.54 9.99 12.50
C TYR A 150 -0.76 10.51 13.10
N SER A 151 -1.45 11.41 12.39
CA SER A 151 -2.72 11.93 12.85
C SER A 151 -3.81 10.86 12.87
N ALA A 152 -3.83 9.97 11.87
CA ALA A 152 -4.75 8.84 11.83
C ALA A 152 -4.52 7.89 13.02
N ASP A 153 -3.27 7.64 13.40
CA ASP A 153 -2.92 6.85 14.59
C ASP A 153 -3.46 7.53 15.86
N LEU A 154 -3.16 8.80 16.07
CA LEU A 154 -3.66 9.56 17.23
C LEU A 154 -5.20 9.58 17.32
N MET A 155 -5.88 9.76 16.19
CA MET A 155 -7.34 9.74 16.14
C MET A 155 -7.93 8.36 16.43
N SER A 156 -7.22 7.29 16.02
CA SER A 156 -7.64 5.90 16.23
C SER A 156 -7.43 5.44 17.67
N LEU A 157 -6.44 5.99 18.35
CA LEU A 157 -6.22 5.82 19.78
C LEU A 157 -7.36 6.56 20.49
N ASN A 158 -8.45 5.85 20.82
CA ASN A 158 -9.54 6.41 21.62
C ASN A 158 -8.96 6.94 22.94
N LEU A 159 -8.72 8.26 23.05
CA LEU A 159 -8.20 8.96 24.24
C LEU A 159 -9.15 8.87 25.45
N LYS A 160 -10.06 7.88 25.52
CA LYS A 160 -10.89 7.60 26.68
C LYS A 160 -10.11 7.01 27.86
N ASN A 161 -8.83 6.66 27.70
CA ASN A 161 -7.99 6.07 28.75
C ASN A 161 -7.00 7.06 29.39
N LEU A 162 -7.16 8.35 29.14
CA LEU A 162 -6.42 9.42 29.86
C LEU A 162 -7.36 10.12 30.83
N LYS A 163 -7.89 9.36 31.82
CA LYS A 163 -8.44 9.89 33.06
C LYS A 163 -7.80 9.17 34.22
#